data_c88fa1c3ebb15391f932d6364885ed9a
#
_entry.id   c88fa1c3ebb15391f932d6364885ed9a
#
_cell.length_a   1.000
_cell.length_b   1.000
_cell.length_c   1.000
_cell.angle_alpha   90.00
_cell.angle_beta   90.00
_cell.angle_gamma   90.00
#
_symmetry.space_group_name_H-M   'P 1'
#
loop_
_entity.id
_entity.type
_entity.pdbx_description
1 polymer ?
#
loop_
_entity_poly.entity_id
_entity_poly.type
_entity_poly.pdbx_seq_one_letter_code
_entity_poly.pdbx_strand_id
1 'polypeptide(L)' 'MNFAEAMREQARLQALRALASAPDYTAADTVLQRVLQADGVAVAMSSLRIELSWLNEQGFVVTQRPGGATGVTIAT' A
#
# COMPACT_ATOMS: atom_id res chain seq x y z
N MET A 1 -0.93 -8.48 -20.60
CA MET A 1 -1.33 -7.80 -19.35
C MET A 1 -2.62 -7.05 -19.60
N ASN A 2 -3.63 -7.23 -18.74
CA ASN A 2 -4.88 -6.49 -18.86
C ASN A 2 -4.85 -5.24 -17.96
N PHE A 3 -5.86 -4.40 -18.08
CA PHE A 3 -5.94 -3.15 -17.31
C PHE A 3 -5.96 -3.40 -15.81
N ALA A 4 -6.72 -4.41 -15.35
CA ALA A 4 -6.80 -4.71 -13.91
C ALA A 4 -5.45 -5.16 -13.34
N GLU A 5 -4.70 -5.95 -14.07
CA GLU A 5 -3.35 -6.36 -13.65
C GLU A 5 -2.40 -5.16 -13.58
N ALA A 6 -2.47 -4.29 -14.58
CA ALA A 6 -1.64 -3.08 -14.62
C ALA A 6 -1.94 -2.18 -13.42
N MET A 7 -3.21 -2.01 -13.06
CA MET A 7 -3.63 -1.22 -11.90
C MET A 7 -3.14 -1.84 -10.60
N ARG A 8 -3.21 -3.16 -10.45
CA ARG A 8 -2.72 -3.83 -9.26
C ARG A 8 -1.21 -3.66 -9.10
N GLU A 9 -0.46 -3.86 -10.17
CA GLU A 9 1.00 -3.69 -10.14
C GLU A 9 1.38 -2.26 -9.81
N GLN A 10 0.68 -1.29 -10.40
CA GLN A 10 0.93 0.12 -10.13
C GLN A 10 0.64 0.47 -8.67
N ALA A 11 -0.46 -0.05 -8.11
CA ALA A 11 -0.80 0.18 -6.71
C ALA A 11 0.28 -0.37 -5.77
N ARG A 12 0.78 -1.57 -6.05
CA ARG A 12 1.87 -2.18 -5.25
C ARG A 12 3.14 -1.35 -5.30
N LEU A 13 3.56 -0.94 -6.49
CA LEU A 13 4.76 -0.15 -6.68
C LEU A 13 4.65 1.21 -5.99
N GLN A 14 3.55 1.92 -6.18
CA GLN A 14 3.35 3.23 -5.58
C GLN A 14 3.22 3.15 -4.06
N ALA A 15 2.61 2.09 -3.53
CA ALA A 15 2.56 1.89 -2.09
C ALA A 15 3.97 1.73 -1.51
N LEU A 16 4.83 0.95 -2.14
CA LEU A 16 6.21 0.78 -1.70
C LEU A 16 7.00 2.09 -1.80
N ARG A 17 6.82 2.85 -2.87
CA ARG A 17 7.47 4.16 -3.03
C ARG A 17 7.01 5.15 -1.97
N ALA A 18 5.71 5.18 -1.68
CA ALA A 18 5.16 6.05 -0.64
C ALA A 18 5.75 5.71 0.73
N LEU A 19 5.83 4.43 1.06
CA LEU A 19 6.42 3.97 2.32
C LEU A 19 7.91 4.29 2.39
N ALA A 20 8.63 4.18 1.27
CA ALA A 20 10.05 4.52 1.25
C ALA A 20 10.31 6.00 1.58
N SER A 21 9.33 6.86 1.33
CA SER A 21 9.41 8.29 1.64
C SER A 21 8.77 8.65 2.98
N ALA A 22 8.09 7.70 3.62
CA ALA A 22 7.38 7.97 4.88
C ALA A 22 8.33 7.95 6.07
N PRO A 23 8.06 8.73 7.13
CA PRO A 23 8.83 8.64 8.36
C PRO A 23 8.78 7.22 8.91
N ASP A 24 9.93 6.67 9.28
CA ASP A 24 10.09 5.30 9.78
C ASP A 24 9.56 4.24 8.81
N TYR A 25 9.42 4.59 7.52
CA TYR A 25 8.91 3.68 6.48
C TYR A 25 7.53 3.11 6.82
N THR A 26 6.72 3.89 7.51
CA THR A 26 5.42 3.46 8.06
C THR A 26 4.33 4.46 7.70
N ALA A 27 3.16 3.96 7.31
CA ALA A 27 1.98 4.79 7.10
C ALA A 27 0.72 3.98 7.30
N ALA A 28 -0.37 4.65 7.68
CA ALA A 28 -1.69 4.02 7.72
C ALA A 28 -2.19 3.77 6.30
N ASP A 29 -3.01 2.73 6.12
CA ASP A 29 -3.58 2.40 4.82
C ASP A 29 -4.41 3.56 4.22
N THR A 30 -5.12 4.31 5.07
CA THR A 30 -5.88 5.48 4.63
C THR A 30 -4.98 6.58 4.07
N VAL A 31 -3.81 6.78 4.69
CA VAL A 31 -2.82 7.75 4.20
C VAL A 31 -2.23 7.26 2.88
N LEU A 32 -1.92 5.98 2.77
CA LEU A 32 -1.41 5.41 1.52
C LEU A 32 -2.40 5.60 0.38
N GLN A 33 -3.70 5.40 0.62
CA GLN A 33 -4.71 5.63 -0.40
C GLN A 33 -4.67 7.08 -0.91
N ARG A 34 -4.56 8.05 -0.01
CA ARG A 34 -4.48 9.47 -0.39
C ARG A 34 -3.23 9.78 -1.19
N VAL A 35 -2.10 9.23 -0.78
CA VAL A 35 -0.83 9.43 -1.51
C VAL A 35 -0.93 8.84 -2.91
N LEU A 36 -1.47 7.64 -3.04
CA LEU A 36 -1.66 7.02 -4.35
C LEU A 36 -2.58 7.85 -5.24
N GLN A 37 -3.68 8.37 -4.70
CA GLN A 37 -4.58 9.25 -5.46
C GLN A 37 -3.85 10.50 -5.95
N ALA A 38 -3.04 11.11 -5.10
CA ALA A 38 -2.26 12.28 -5.48
C ALA A 38 -1.27 11.97 -6.60
N ASP A 39 -0.79 10.75 -6.65
CA ASP A 39 0.14 10.28 -7.70
C ASP A 39 -0.57 9.70 -8.92
N GLY A 40 -1.89 9.89 -9.02
CA GLY A 40 -2.65 9.45 -10.18
C GLY A 40 -3.13 8.00 -10.12
N VAL A 41 -2.97 7.32 -8.98
CA VAL A 41 -3.41 5.92 -8.81
C VAL A 41 -4.66 5.91 -7.95
N ALA A 42 -5.83 6.00 -8.57
CA ALA A 42 -7.11 5.93 -7.87
C ALA A 42 -7.45 4.46 -7.59
N VAL A 43 -7.45 4.08 -6.33
CA VAL A 43 -7.72 2.71 -5.91
C VAL A 43 -8.69 2.72 -4.72
N ALA A 44 -9.70 1.84 -4.76
CA ALA A 44 -10.62 1.68 -3.65
C ALA A 44 -9.89 1.10 -2.44
N MET A 45 -10.32 1.45 -1.24
CA MET A 45 -9.67 0.96 -0.01
C MET A 45 -9.68 -0.58 0.06
N SER A 46 -10.77 -1.23 -0.34
CA SER A 46 -10.84 -2.69 -0.36
C SER A 46 -9.79 -3.30 -1.29
N SER A 47 -9.60 -2.71 -2.46
CA SER A 47 -8.59 -3.17 -3.42
C SER A 47 -7.18 -2.92 -2.89
N LEU A 48 -6.94 -1.76 -2.29
CA LEU A 48 -5.64 -1.44 -1.69
C LEU A 48 -5.29 -2.43 -0.59
N ARG A 49 -6.24 -2.77 0.28
CA ARG A 49 -6.02 -3.74 1.35
C ARG A 49 -5.64 -5.12 0.82
N ILE A 50 -6.24 -5.53 -0.30
CA ILE A 50 -5.87 -6.80 -0.95
C ILE A 50 -4.42 -6.75 -1.42
N GLU A 51 -4.00 -5.65 -2.05
CA GLU A 51 -2.62 -5.52 -2.52
C GLU A 51 -1.62 -5.42 -1.37
N LEU A 52 -1.97 -4.73 -0.29
CA LEU A 52 -1.12 -4.67 0.89
C LEU A 52 -0.98 -6.04 1.56
N SER A 53 -2.06 -6.81 1.61
CA SER A 53 -2.03 -8.18 2.11
C SER A 53 -1.11 -9.06 1.28
N TRP A 54 -1.16 -8.91 -0.04
CA TRP A 54 -0.26 -9.63 -0.95
C TRP A 54 1.20 -9.26 -0.69
N LEU A 55 1.49 -7.96 -0.55
CA LEU A 55 2.86 -7.50 -0.23
C LEU A 55 3.34 -8.05 1.12
N ASN A 56 2.44 -8.15 2.09
CA ASN A 56 2.76 -8.73 3.38
C ASN A 56 3.09 -10.23 3.26
N GLU A 57 2.31 -10.96 2.47
CA GLU A 57 2.56 -12.38 2.22
C GLU A 57 3.90 -12.62 1.52
N GLN A 58 4.28 -11.70 0.63
CA GLN A 58 5.56 -11.79 -0.09
C GLN A 58 6.75 -11.30 0.75
N GLY A 59 6.51 -10.76 1.93
CA GLY A 59 7.58 -10.29 2.79
C GLY A 59 8.09 -8.88 2.49
N PHE A 60 7.41 -8.12 1.64
CA PHE A 60 7.83 -6.76 1.30
C PHE A 60 7.39 -5.74 2.35
N VAL A 61 6.29 -5.98 3.02
CA VAL A 61 5.78 -5.10 4.07
C VAL A 61 5.31 -5.92 5.26
N VAL A 62 5.15 -5.26 6.40
CA VAL A 62 4.50 -5.81 7.59
C VAL A 62 3.27 -4.98 7.87
N THR A 63 2.13 -5.62 8.05
CA THR A 63 0.89 -4.93 8.39
C THR A 63 0.55 -5.16 9.86
N GLN A 64 0.08 -4.10 10.53
CA GLN A 64 -0.33 -4.15 11.93
C GLN A 64 -1.65 -3.41 12.09
N ARG A 65 -2.46 -3.79 13.08
CA ARG A 65 -3.74 -3.17 13.36
C ARG A 65 -3.83 -2.63 14.79
N PRO A 66 -3.02 -1.66 15.18
CA PRO A 66 -3.18 -1.05 16.48
C PRO A 66 -4.42 -0.16 16.49
N GLY A 67 -5.37 -0.42 17.39
CA GLY A 67 -6.53 0.45 17.58
C GLY A 67 -7.50 0.55 16.40
N GLY A 68 -7.55 -0.46 15.53
CA GLY A 68 -8.51 -0.53 14.41
C GLY A 68 -8.04 0.07 13.10
N ALA A 69 -6.93 0.81 13.08
CA ALA A 69 -6.31 1.29 11.85
C ALA A 69 -5.21 0.32 11.41
N THR A 70 -5.09 0.09 10.10
CA THR A 70 -4.03 -0.76 9.56
C THR A 70 -2.79 0.08 9.28
N GLY A 71 -1.73 -0.14 10.06
CA GLY A 71 -0.41 0.43 9.78
C GLY A 71 0.38 -0.49 8.87
N VAL A 72 1.13 0.08 7.94
CA VAL A 72 1.96 -0.67 6.98
C VAL A 72 3.39 -0.16 7.07
N THR A 73 4.33 -1.07 7.21
CA THR A 73 5.75 -0.75 7.32
C THR A 73 6.53 -1.58 6.29
N ILE A 74 7.51 -0.96 5.63
CA ILE A 74 8.41 -1.73 4.75
C ILE A 74 9.20 -2.73 5.62
N ALA A 75 9.22 -3.99 5.19
CA ALA A 75 10.03 -5.01 5.81
C ALA A 75 11.49 -4.85 5.38
N THR A 76 12.40 -4.83 6.32
CA THR A 76 13.83 -4.69 6.05
C THR A 76 14.57 -5.97 6.39
#